data_9e4592ac009e981b8d367ca040f9b5bd
#
_entry.id   9e4592ac009e981b8d367ca040f9b5bd
#
_cell.length_a   1.000
_cell.length_b   1.000
_cell.length_c   1.000
_cell.angle_alpha   90.00
_cell.angle_beta   90.00
_cell.angle_gamma   90.00
#
_symmetry.space_group_name_H-M   'P 1'
#
loop_
_entity.id
_entity.type
_entity.pdbx_description
1 polymer ?
#
loop_
_entity_poly.entity_id
_entity_poly.type
_entity_poly.pdbx_seq_one_letter_code
_entity_poly.pdbx_strand_id
1 'polypeptide(L)'
;MERYFESVNCKNIKEIVYNSAKKFAENVAFVIKHKNEKKEVSYESITYKKLLQDVNEFGTKLYDMGLKNKRVAIVGRNRYEWVVAHLSNLLGGIVSIPLDKELQVDELESCLERSKADVIVFDEKYIENIEKIKQNKKTNLQEYICMTEQEGYKNFWTLKKEGAEILKNGNNEYLNCEIENDKMAILLFTSGTTSKSKAVMLSNTNIASNVYSMLLVEDMRPTDNNLAFLPFHHIFGSTCMIVMIAIGAKTAFPDGLRYVAQNLKEYQISLFVGVPLLVEAIYKNIEKEIEKKGKTKLINNAKKLSNCLLKLHIDVRRKLFKDVIDALGGRMRFIISGGAPLDKKVAQGFNELGIEVVQGYGLTETSPVISAENAKKKRYGSIGFPMENVEVEIINKDENGIGEIRVKGPNVMLGYYENEEATKKVMKDGWFYTGDLAYKDKDGFIFLTGRQKDMIVLKNGKKVFPEELETLINRLDLVKECIVYGMPDEKDKNDLKLSVKIVYDKKIAEEKYSGKTEGELYKILWEQVKEINKTFPPYKYIKNMILTDEELIKTTTQKVKRNEEIKRILGK
;
A
#
# COMPACT_ATOMS: atom_id res chain seq x y z
N MET A 1 -6.63 13.87 -17.31
CA MET A 1 -6.10 12.59 -17.81
C MET A 1 -7.02 12.07 -18.90
N GLU A 2 -6.49 11.38 -19.91
CA GLU A 2 -7.31 10.74 -20.92
C GLU A 2 -8.06 9.55 -20.32
N ARG A 3 -9.39 9.50 -20.47
CA ARG A 3 -10.21 8.41 -19.98
C ARG A 3 -10.12 7.21 -20.92
N TYR A 4 -9.84 6.03 -20.39
CA TYR A 4 -9.74 4.80 -21.19
C TYR A 4 -10.96 3.88 -21.01
N PHE A 5 -11.69 4.06 -19.94
CA PHE A 5 -12.87 3.26 -19.60
C PHE A 5 -14.01 4.16 -19.15
N GLU A 6 -15.22 3.70 -19.36
CA GLU A 6 -16.41 4.31 -18.79
C GLU A 6 -16.69 3.68 -17.42
N SER A 7 -17.03 4.50 -16.46
CA SER A 7 -17.40 4.07 -15.11
C SER A 7 -18.53 4.92 -14.56
N VAL A 8 -19.29 4.35 -13.65
CA VAL A 8 -20.34 5.08 -12.93
C VAL A 8 -19.71 5.91 -11.82
N ASN A 9 -19.97 7.20 -11.84
CA ASN A 9 -19.55 8.12 -10.80
C ASN A 9 -20.48 8.00 -9.58
N CYS A 10 -20.16 7.09 -8.67
CA CYS A 10 -20.89 6.93 -7.42
C CYS A 10 -20.50 8.02 -6.42
N LYS A 11 -21.49 8.52 -5.67
CA LYS A 11 -21.29 9.60 -4.68
C LYS A 11 -20.64 9.11 -3.38
N ASN A 12 -20.82 7.83 -3.06
CA ASN A 12 -20.34 7.22 -1.82
C ASN A 12 -20.10 5.72 -1.99
N ILE A 13 -19.52 5.12 -0.96
CA ILE A 13 -19.15 3.70 -0.95
C ILE A 13 -20.41 2.80 -0.95
N LYS A 14 -21.51 3.24 -0.34
CA LYS A 14 -22.79 2.49 -0.35
C LYS A 14 -23.27 2.28 -1.78
N GLU A 15 -23.32 3.35 -2.59
CA GLU A 15 -23.67 3.24 -4.01
C GLU A 15 -22.75 2.28 -4.77
N ILE A 16 -21.43 2.34 -4.53
CA ILE A 16 -20.45 1.44 -5.17
C ILE A 16 -20.80 -0.01 -4.87
N VAL A 17 -20.96 -0.36 -3.59
CA VAL A 17 -21.18 -1.75 -3.16
C VAL A 17 -22.52 -2.28 -3.65
N TYR A 18 -23.61 -1.47 -3.55
CA TYR A 18 -24.94 -1.87 -4.01
C TYR A 18 -24.97 -2.07 -5.54
N ASN A 19 -24.36 -1.14 -6.30
CA ASN A 19 -24.27 -1.27 -7.76
C ASN A 19 -23.48 -2.51 -8.17
N SER A 20 -22.38 -2.79 -7.48
CA SER A 20 -21.54 -3.98 -7.74
C SER A 20 -22.28 -5.28 -7.42
N ALA A 21 -22.98 -5.33 -6.28
CA ALA A 21 -23.78 -6.49 -5.90
C ALA A 21 -24.95 -6.74 -6.85
N LYS A 22 -25.54 -5.67 -7.41
CA LYS A 22 -26.57 -5.79 -8.44
C LYS A 22 -26.02 -6.27 -9.78
N LYS A 23 -24.87 -5.69 -10.22
CA LYS A 23 -24.29 -5.96 -11.54
C LYS A 23 -23.58 -7.33 -11.60
N PHE A 24 -22.94 -7.74 -10.51
CA PHE A 24 -22.07 -8.90 -10.42
C PHE A 24 -22.57 -9.93 -9.39
N ALA A 25 -23.90 -10.00 -9.15
CA ALA A 25 -24.52 -10.75 -8.06
C ALA A 25 -23.92 -12.17 -7.84
N GLU A 26 -23.77 -12.93 -8.93
CA GLU A 26 -23.29 -14.32 -8.89
C GLU A 26 -21.78 -14.48 -9.05
N ASN A 27 -21.04 -13.38 -9.32
CA ASN A 27 -19.58 -13.44 -9.35
C ASN A 27 -19.06 -13.68 -7.94
N VAL A 28 -17.92 -14.38 -7.86
CA VAL A 28 -17.20 -14.57 -6.60
C VAL A 28 -16.49 -13.26 -6.24
N ALA A 29 -16.84 -12.66 -5.10
CA ALA A 29 -16.18 -11.48 -4.56
C ALA A 29 -14.94 -11.87 -3.75
N PHE A 30 -15.07 -12.86 -2.86
CA PHE A 30 -13.99 -13.32 -1.99
C PHE A 30 -13.85 -14.84 -1.99
N VAL A 31 -12.60 -15.30 -1.81
CA VAL A 31 -12.29 -16.72 -1.59
C VAL A 31 -11.61 -16.83 -0.22
N ILE A 32 -12.20 -17.64 0.66
CA ILE A 32 -11.71 -17.93 1.99
C ILE A 32 -11.11 -19.33 1.99
N LYS A 33 -9.87 -19.46 2.45
CA LYS A 33 -9.17 -20.73 2.60
C LYS A 33 -9.34 -21.23 4.01
N HIS A 34 -9.88 -22.43 4.15
CA HIS A 34 -10.01 -23.13 5.42
C HIS A 34 -8.98 -24.27 5.49
N LYS A 35 -8.44 -24.48 6.69
CA LYS A 35 -7.58 -25.62 7.01
C LYS A 35 -8.18 -26.33 8.23
N ASN A 36 -8.48 -27.61 8.08
CA ASN A 36 -8.94 -28.42 9.20
C ASN A 36 -7.74 -28.94 10.06
N GLU A 37 -8.03 -29.62 11.15
CA GLU A 37 -7.02 -30.22 12.06
C GLU A 37 -6.08 -31.18 11.34
N LYS A 38 -6.55 -31.87 10.30
CA LYS A 38 -5.78 -32.79 9.46
C LYS A 38 -4.95 -32.07 8.37
N LYS A 39 -4.91 -30.71 8.40
CA LYS A 39 -4.26 -29.86 7.40
C LYS A 39 -4.84 -29.98 5.98
N GLU A 40 -6.03 -30.56 5.83
CA GLU A 40 -6.73 -30.54 4.54
C GLU A 40 -7.24 -29.14 4.25
N VAL A 41 -7.11 -28.74 2.98
CA VAL A 41 -7.46 -27.40 2.50
C VAL A 41 -8.78 -27.46 1.76
N SER A 42 -9.70 -26.56 2.11
CA SER A 42 -10.92 -26.29 1.36
C SER A 42 -11.07 -24.79 1.09
N TYR A 43 -11.86 -24.46 0.10
CA TYR A 43 -12.09 -23.07 -0.31
C TYR A 43 -13.58 -22.76 -0.28
N GLU A 44 -13.93 -21.70 0.41
CA GLU A 44 -15.26 -21.13 0.41
C GLU A 44 -15.30 -19.92 -0.52
N SER A 45 -16.30 -19.88 -1.41
CA SER A 45 -16.51 -18.77 -2.33
C SER A 45 -17.69 -17.91 -1.88
N ILE A 46 -17.44 -16.64 -1.65
CA ILE A 46 -18.45 -15.65 -1.29
C ILE A 46 -18.82 -14.85 -2.53
N THR A 47 -20.09 -14.89 -2.95
CA THR A 47 -20.58 -14.08 -4.08
C THR A 47 -20.78 -12.62 -3.68
N TYR A 48 -20.89 -11.71 -4.67
CA TYR A 48 -21.23 -10.30 -4.43
C TYR A 48 -22.58 -10.13 -3.74
N LYS A 49 -23.57 -10.96 -4.11
CA LYS A 49 -24.88 -11.02 -3.44
C LYS A 49 -24.74 -11.38 -1.97
N LYS A 50 -23.93 -12.41 -1.68
CA LYS A 50 -23.68 -12.86 -0.29
C LYS A 50 -22.92 -11.80 0.51
N LEU A 51 -21.92 -11.16 -0.08
CA LEU A 51 -21.18 -10.05 0.55
C LEU A 51 -22.14 -8.94 1.00
N LEU A 52 -23.00 -8.45 0.08
CA LEU A 52 -23.96 -7.40 0.43
C LEU A 52 -24.94 -7.85 1.51
N GLN A 53 -25.39 -9.10 1.45
CA GLN A 53 -26.26 -9.69 2.48
C GLN A 53 -25.54 -9.66 3.84
N ASP A 54 -24.31 -10.15 3.94
CA ASP A 54 -23.55 -10.22 5.20
C ASP A 54 -23.28 -8.82 5.78
N VAL A 55 -22.97 -7.86 4.92
CA VAL A 55 -22.77 -6.45 5.31
C VAL A 55 -24.05 -5.84 5.86
N ASN A 56 -25.19 -6.09 5.20
CA ASN A 56 -26.49 -5.56 5.64
C ASN A 56 -26.94 -6.21 6.95
N GLU A 57 -26.77 -7.53 7.11
CA GLU A 57 -27.11 -8.25 8.32
C GLU A 57 -26.27 -7.75 9.52
N PHE A 58 -24.95 -7.68 9.37
CA PHE A 58 -24.08 -7.22 10.44
C PHE A 58 -24.31 -5.73 10.76
N GLY A 59 -24.46 -4.88 9.73
CA GLY A 59 -24.74 -3.46 9.90
C GLY A 59 -26.08 -3.18 10.59
N THR A 60 -27.10 -3.98 10.30
CA THR A 60 -28.40 -3.91 11.01
C THR A 60 -28.23 -4.20 12.50
N LYS A 61 -27.43 -5.21 12.86
CA LYS A 61 -27.16 -5.49 14.27
C LYS A 61 -26.38 -4.37 14.95
N LEU A 62 -25.42 -3.74 14.25
CA LEU A 62 -24.74 -2.55 14.80
C LEU A 62 -25.73 -1.41 15.11
N TYR A 63 -26.73 -1.23 14.26
CA TYR A 63 -27.78 -0.24 14.51
C TYR A 63 -28.66 -0.61 15.71
N ASP A 64 -29.08 -1.86 15.83
CA ASP A 64 -29.82 -2.40 16.99
C ASP A 64 -29.04 -2.21 18.30
N MET A 65 -27.70 -2.24 18.25
CA MET A 65 -26.83 -1.92 19.38
C MET A 65 -26.66 -0.41 19.63
N GLY A 66 -27.36 0.45 18.90
CA GLY A 66 -27.31 1.90 19.08
C GLY A 66 -26.08 2.57 18.49
N LEU A 67 -25.42 1.95 17.51
CA LEU A 67 -24.16 2.45 16.96
C LEU A 67 -24.31 3.38 15.75
N LYS A 68 -25.51 3.79 15.41
CA LYS A 68 -25.75 4.83 14.41
C LYS A 68 -24.99 6.12 14.77
N ASN A 69 -24.22 6.67 13.82
CA ASN A 69 -23.37 7.85 14.01
C ASN A 69 -22.28 7.69 15.09
N LYS A 70 -21.95 6.47 15.47
CA LYS A 70 -20.90 6.13 16.42
C LYS A 70 -19.58 5.80 15.70
N ARG A 71 -18.60 5.33 16.45
CA ARG A 71 -17.25 5.06 15.99
C ARG A 71 -16.85 3.62 16.30
N VAL A 72 -16.52 2.86 15.28
CA VAL A 72 -16.17 1.45 15.40
C VAL A 72 -14.74 1.22 14.93
N ALA A 73 -13.88 0.83 15.86
CA ALA A 73 -12.51 0.45 15.57
C ALA A 73 -12.44 -0.99 15.07
N ILE A 74 -11.48 -1.26 14.16
CA ILE A 74 -11.25 -2.59 13.61
C ILE A 74 -9.75 -2.87 13.67
N VAL A 75 -9.34 -3.96 14.33
CA VAL A 75 -7.96 -4.43 14.37
C VAL A 75 -7.87 -5.90 14.01
N GLY A 76 -7.04 -6.26 13.04
CA GLY A 76 -6.92 -7.66 12.61
C GLY A 76 -6.16 -7.84 11.31
N ARG A 77 -5.95 -9.11 10.96
CA ARG A 77 -5.43 -9.53 9.66
C ARG A 77 -6.42 -9.19 8.55
N ASN A 78 -5.93 -9.17 7.29
CA ASN A 78 -6.82 -9.16 6.13
C ASN A 78 -7.63 -10.46 6.13
N ARG A 79 -8.93 -10.36 6.39
CA ARG A 79 -9.89 -11.49 6.44
C ARG A 79 -11.30 -11.01 6.14
N TYR A 80 -12.19 -11.93 5.87
CA TYR A 80 -13.54 -11.60 5.41
C TYR A 80 -14.36 -10.83 6.45
N GLU A 81 -14.26 -11.17 7.73
CA GLU A 81 -14.94 -10.47 8.82
C GLU A 81 -14.49 -9.01 8.93
N TRP A 82 -13.20 -8.75 8.69
CA TRP A 82 -12.67 -7.38 8.62
C TRP A 82 -13.34 -6.58 7.50
N VAL A 83 -13.49 -7.19 6.31
CA VAL A 83 -14.16 -6.56 5.15
C VAL A 83 -15.61 -6.24 5.47
N VAL A 84 -16.35 -7.21 6.01
CA VAL A 84 -17.76 -7.02 6.37
C VAL A 84 -17.91 -5.94 7.42
N ALA A 85 -17.11 -5.95 8.49
CA ALA A 85 -17.16 -4.94 9.55
C ALA A 85 -16.88 -3.52 8.98
N HIS A 86 -15.85 -3.38 8.16
CA HIS A 86 -15.50 -2.09 7.55
C HIS A 86 -16.59 -1.56 6.63
N LEU A 87 -17.10 -2.40 5.74
CA LEU A 87 -18.18 -2.02 4.84
C LEU A 87 -19.48 -1.73 5.60
N SER A 88 -19.83 -2.51 6.64
CA SER A 88 -21.01 -2.25 7.46
C SER A 88 -20.94 -0.88 8.15
N ASN A 89 -19.77 -0.46 8.59
CA ASN A 89 -19.59 0.89 9.11
C ASN A 89 -19.85 1.94 8.02
N LEU A 90 -19.22 1.80 6.86
CA LEU A 90 -19.28 2.79 5.78
C LEU A 90 -20.67 2.91 5.13
N LEU A 91 -21.36 1.78 4.97
CA LEU A 91 -22.70 1.74 4.38
C LEU A 91 -23.78 2.22 5.36
N GLY A 92 -23.48 2.23 6.65
CA GLY A 92 -24.38 2.70 7.72
C GLY A 92 -24.05 4.09 8.26
N GLY A 93 -23.10 4.83 7.69
CA GLY A 93 -22.72 6.15 8.23
C GLY A 93 -22.05 6.08 9.62
N ILE A 94 -21.51 4.91 9.98
CA ILE A 94 -20.70 4.70 11.18
C ILE A 94 -19.25 5.02 10.82
N VAL A 95 -18.55 5.78 11.68
CA VAL A 95 -17.14 6.08 11.42
C VAL A 95 -16.28 4.84 11.64
N SER A 96 -15.62 4.39 10.59
CA SER A 96 -14.71 3.26 10.66
C SER A 96 -13.30 3.70 11.04
N ILE A 97 -12.69 3.01 12.01
CA ILE A 97 -11.35 3.31 12.52
C ILE A 97 -10.46 2.08 12.31
N PRO A 98 -9.90 1.88 11.12
CA PRO A 98 -8.95 0.80 10.86
C PRO A 98 -7.65 1.03 11.64
N LEU A 99 -7.28 0.09 12.51
CA LEU A 99 -6.07 0.17 13.32
C LEU A 99 -5.01 -0.82 12.84
N ASP A 100 -3.77 -0.38 12.91
CA ASP A 100 -2.64 -1.21 12.50
C ASP A 100 -2.51 -2.44 13.39
N LYS A 101 -2.42 -3.59 12.76
CA LYS A 101 -2.32 -4.90 13.41
C LYS A 101 -0.99 -5.14 14.13
N GLU A 102 0.04 -4.33 13.90
CA GLU A 102 1.36 -4.46 14.51
C GLU A 102 1.57 -3.48 15.69
N LEU A 103 0.54 -2.68 16.03
CA LEU A 103 0.62 -1.75 17.17
C LEU A 103 0.85 -2.51 18.47
N GLN A 104 1.76 -2.00 19.28
CA GLN A 104 1.91 -2.44 20.66
C GLN A 104 0.70 -2.00 21.50
N VAL A 105 0.50 -2.63 22.65
CA VAL A 105 -0.68 -2.39 23.51
C VAL A 105 -0.90 -0.91 23.82
N ASP A 106 0.16 -0.20 24.22
CA ASP A 106 0.08 1.21 24.59
C ASP A 106 -0.27 2.12 23.41
N GLU A 107 0.24 1.80 22.22
CA GLU A 107 -0.08 2.52 20.99
C GLU A 107 -1.52 2.24 20.55
N LEU A 108 -1.96 0.98 20.63
CA LEU A 108 -3.33 0.59 20.32
C LEU A 108 -4.31 1.30 21.28
N GLU A 109 -4.04 1.28 22.57
CA GLU A 109 -4.84 1.97 23.59
C GLU A 109 -4.91 3.48 23.30
N SER A 110 -3.77 4.11 23.00
CA SER A 110 -3.71 5.54 22.64
C SER A 110 -4.52 5.87 21.39
N CYS A 111 -4.51 5.00 20.37
CA CYS A 111 -5.34 5.18 19.17
C CYS A 111 -6.84 5.07 19.50
N LEU A 112 -7.24 4.10 20.32
CA LEU A 112 -8.62 3.91 20.76
C LEU A 112 -9.13 5.07 21.61
N GLU A 113 -8.33 5.55 22.55
CA GLU A 113 -8.65 6.72 23.39
C GLU A 113 -8.82 7.98 22.53
N ARG A 114 -7.83 8.30 21.69
CA ARG A 114 -7.83 9.49 20.84
C ARG A 114 -8.90 9.47 19.77
N SER A 115 -9.24 8.32 19.23
CA SER A 115 -10.33 8.19 18.26
C SER A 115 -11.71 8.26 18.90
N LYS A 116 -11.78 8.13 20.23
CA LYS A 116 -13.04 8.02 20.98
C LYS A 116 -13.93 6.90 20.42
N ALA A 117 -13.31 5.73 20.12
CA ALA A 117 -14.02 4.57 19.63
C ALA A 117 -15.04 4.08 20.66
N ASP A 118 -16.28 3.80 20.21
CA ASP A 118 -17.35 3.23 21.04
C ASP A 118 -17.28 1.71 21.12
N VAL A 119 -16.83 1.08 20.03
CA VAL A 119 -16.75 -0.39 19.87
C VAL A 119 -15.46 -0.77 19.17
N ILE A 120 -14.93 -1.94 19.50
CA ILE A 120 -13.83 -2.57 18.76
C ILE A 120 -14.23 -3.94 18.22
N VAL A 121 -13.99 -4.15 16.91
CA VAL A 121 -14.06 -5.45 16.23
C VAL A 121 -12.62 -5.95 16.06
N PHE A 122 -12.29 -7.13 16.57
CA PHE A 122 -10.90 -7.58 16.60
C PHE A 122 -10.73 -9.06 16.28
N ASP A 123 -9.55 -9.37 15.72
CA ASP A 123 -9.08 -10.73 15.45
C ASP A 123 -8.65 -11.39 16.79
N GLU A 124 -8.90 -12.68 16.97
CA GLU A 124 -8.61 -13.46 18.19
C GLU A 124 -7.16 -13.34 18.67
N LYS A 125 -6.23 -12.97 17.80
CA LYS A 125 -4.82 -12.76 18.16
C LYS A 125 -4.59 -11.58 19.10
N TYR A 126 -5.58 -10.70 19.26
CA TYR A 126 -5.47 -9.50 20.08
C TYR A 126 -6.15 -9.63 21.44
N ILE A 127 -6.63 -10.81 21.82
CA ILE A 127 -7.33 -11.03 23.11
C ILE A 127 -6.49 -10.52 24.29
N GLU A 128 -5.21 -10.88 24.35
CA GLU A 128 -4.32 -10.44 25.45
C GLU A 128 -4.17 -8.91 25.49
N ASN A 129 -4.05 -8.27 24.32
CA ASN A 129 -3.96 -6.83 24.23
C ASN A 129 -5.27 -6.17 24.67
N ILE A 130 -6.40 -6.71 24.24
CA ILE A 130 -7.74 -6.21 24.56
C ILE A 130 -8.02 -6.35 26.06
N GLU A 131 -7.63 -7.45 26.69
CA GLU A 131 -7.79 -7.64 28.14
C GLU A 131 -6.98 -6.59 28.95
N LYS A 132 -5.75 -6.29 28.53
CA LYS A 132 -4.94 -5.23 29.16
C LYS A 132 -5.61 -3.86 29.01
N ILE A 133 -6.12 -3.54 27.80
CA ILE A 133 -6.83 -2.28 27.53
C ILE A 133 -8.11 -2.16 28.39
N LYS A 134 -8.87 -3.25 28.52
CA LYS A 134 -10.06 -3.29 29.41
C LYS A 134 -9.70 -2.98 30.87
N GLN A 135 -8.60 -3.57 31.36
CA GLN A 135 -8.13 -3.38 32.73
C GLN A 135 -7.68 -1.92 32.97
N ASN A 136 -7.06 -1.28 32.01
CA ASN A 136 -6.58 0.10 32.12
C ASN A 136 -7.70 1.15 32.19
N LYS A 137 -8.89 0.86 31.64
CA LYS A 137 -10.09 1.73 31.68
C LYS A 137 -9.87 3.17 31.14
N LYS A 138 -8.96 3.34 30.18
CA LYS A 138 -8.66 4.65 29.56
C LYS A 138 -9.48 4.96 28.32
N THR A 139 -10.09 3.93 27.72
CA THR A 139 -10.85 4.03 26.48
C THR A 139 -12.35 4.20 26.76
N ASN A 140 -13.09 4.73 25.76
CA ASN A 140 -14.54 4.85 25.80
C ASN A 140 -15.27 3.60 25.28
N LEU A 141 -14.55 2.50 25.06
CA LEU A 141 -15.13 1.28 24.49
C LEU A 141 -16.24 0.70 25.40
N GLN A 142 -17.42 0.54 24.80
CA GLN A 142 -18.59 -0.04 25.44
C GLN A 142 -18.74 -1.52 25.10
N GLU A 143 -18.29 -1.93 23.89
CA GLU A 143 -18.48 -3.27 23.37
C GLU A 143 -17.21 -3.80 22.67
N TYR A 144 -17.03 -5.09 22.79
CA TYR A 144 -15.89 -5.84 22.29
C TYR A 144 -16.38 -7.02 21.45
N ILE A 145 -16.15 -7.00 20.14
CA ILE A 145 -16.64 -7.99 19.19
C ILE A 145 -15.45 -8.77 18.62
N CYS A 146 -15.36 -10.06 18.95
CA CYS A 146 -14.34 -10.93 18.37
C CYS A 146 -14.80 -11.50 17.03
N MET A 147 -13.88 -11.53 16.05
CA MET A 147 -14.14 -12.06 14.69
C MET A 147 -14.36 -13.59 14.68
N THR A 148 -13.88 -14.29 15.71
CA THR A 148 -14.11 -15.72 15.95
C THR A 148 -14.84 -15.94 17.27
N GLU A 149 -15.36 -17.15 17.49
CA GLU A 149 -16.00 -17.51 18.75
C GLU A 149 -14.95 -17.59 19.86
N GLN A 150 -15.15 -16.79 20.91
CA GLN A 150 -14.28 -16.69 22.07
C GLN A 150 -15.11 -16.42 23.32
N GLU A 151 -14.81 -17.11 24.40
CA GLU A 151 -15.48 -16.91 25.68
C GLU A 151 -15.28 -15.49 26.20
N GLY A 152 -16.34 -14.89 26.74
CA GLY A 152 -16.30 -13.53 27.30
C GLY A 152 -16.41 -12.39 26.29
N TYR A 153 -16.57 -12.69 25.00
CA TYR A 153 -16.72 -11.69 23.94
C TYR A 153 -17.96 -11.93 23.08
N LYS A 154 -18.53 -10.84 22.56
CA LYS A 154 -19.56 -10.95 21.52
C LYS A 154 -18.94 -11.55 20.26
N ASN A 155 -19.61 -12.52 19.66
CA ASN A 155 -19.14 -13.18 18.45
C ASN A 155 -19.69 -12.48 17.21
N PHE A 156 -18.82 -12.16 16.28
CA PHE A 156 -19.15 -11.51 15.00
C PHE A 156 -20.26 -12.24 14.22
N TRP A 157 -20.15 -13.56 14.06
CA TRP A 157 -21.11 -14.36 13.28
C TRP A 157 -22.46 -14.54 13.98
N THR A 158 -22.47 -14.55 15.31
CA THR A 158 -23.71 -14.56 16.11
C THR A 158 -24.44 -13.23 15.93
N LEU A 159 -23.74 -12.09 16.06
CA LEU A 159 -24.32 -10.77 15.84
C LEU A 159 -24.87 -10.61 14.41
N LYS A 160 -24.15 -11.14 13.42
CA LYS A 160 -24.64 -11.14 12.03
C LYS A 160 -25.96 -11.94 11.89
N LYS A 161 -26.08 -13.13 12.52
CA LYS A 161 -27.32 -13.92 12.50
C LYS A 161 -28.47 -13.19 13.19
N GLU A 162 -28.21 -12.54 14.31
CA GLU A 162 -29.19 -11.70 14.99
C GLU A 162 -29.67 -10.54 14.07
N GLY A 163 -28.76 -9.89 13.36
CA GLY A 163 -29.09 -8.87 12.37
C GLY A 163 -29.97 -9.39 11.22
N ALA A 164 -29.74 -10.62 10.76
CA ALA A 164 -30.59 -11.28 9.78
C ALA A 164 -32.03 -11.46 10.28
N GLU A 165 -32.23 -11.86 11.53
CA GLU A 165 -33.57 -11.98 12.13
C GLU A 165 -34.24 -10.62 12.29
N ILE A 166 -33.50 -9.57 12.67
CA ILE A 166 -34.01 -8.20 12.76
C ILE A 166 -34.51 -7.70 11.39
N LEU A 167 -33.74 -7.94 10.32
CA LEU A 167 -34.16 -7.60 8.95
C LEU A 167 -35.40 -8.38 8.52
N LYS A 168 -35.45 -9.68 8.82
CA LYS A 168 -36.61 -10.54 8.52
C LYS A 168 -37.89 -10.06 9.23
N ASN A 169 -37.75 -9.46 10.41
CA ASN A 169 -38.84 -8.86 11.17
C ASN A 169 -39.23 -7.45 10.67
N GLY A 170 -38.64 -6.97 9.56
CA GLY A 170 -39.05 -5.74 8.86
C GLY A 170 -38.31 -4.48 9.30
N ASN A 171 -37.33 -4.56 10.19
CA ASN A 171 -36.51 -3.37 10.52
C ASN A 171 -35.49 -3.11 9.41
N ASN A 172 -35.74 -2.08 8.62
CA ASN A 172 -34.91 -1.65 7.48
C ASN A 172 -34.17 -0.33 7.75
N GLU A 173 -34.02 0.12 9.00
CA GLU A 173 -33.41 1.41 9.31
C GLU A 173 -32.00 1.53 8.75
N TYR A 174 -31.18 0.49 8.92
CA TYR A 174 -29.81 0.43 8.38
C TYR A 174 -29.80 0.48 6.83
N LEU A 175 -30.70 -0.30 6.18
CA LEU A 175 -30.77 -0.34 4.72
C LEU A 175 -31.13 1.03 4.13
N ASN A 176 -32.02 1.76 4.81
CA ASN A 176 -32.55 3.06 4.38
C ASN A 176 -31.71 4.24 4.88
N CYS A 177 -30.58 3.98 5.53
CA CYS A 177 -29.69 5.03 6.00
C CYS A 177 -29.16 5.89 4.83
N GLU A 178 -29.33 7.19 4.94
CA GLU A 178 -28.70 8.17 4.05
C GLU A 178 -27.26 8.45 4.50
N ILE A 179 -26.35 8.49 3.55
CA ILE A 179 -24.93 8.74 3.81
C ILE A 179 -24.62 10.23 3.66
N GLU A 180 -24.08 10.82 4.71
CA GLU A 180 -23.56 12.18 4.68
C GLU A 180 -22.18 12.18 4.03
N ASN A 181 -22.14 12.34 2.68
CA ASN A 181 -20.97 12.06 1.85
C ASN A 181 -19.70 12.81 2.26
N ASP A 182 -19.83 14.05 2.75
CA ASP A 182 -18.70 14.93 3.06
C ASP A 182 -18.34 14.97 4.54
N LYS A 183 -19.02 14.19 5.38
CA LYS A 183 -18.63 13.99 6.78
C LYS A 183 -17.56 12.90 6.92
N MET A 184 -16.87 12.91 8.06
CA MET A 184 -15.88 11.90 8.38
C MET A 184 -16.51 10.49 8.39
N ALA A 185 -16.03 9.63 7.50
CA ALA A 185 -16.43 8.23 7.39
C ALA A 185 -15.31 7.29 7.85
N ILE A 186 -14.06 7.70 7.69
CA ILE A 186 -12.88 6.92 8.07
C ILE A 186 -11.94 7.81 8.86
N LEU A 187 -11.38 7.27 9.96
CA LEU A 187 -10.33 7.89 10.74
C LEU A 187 -9.10 6.99 10.75
N LEU A 188 -8.01 7.44 10.13
CA LEU A 188 -6.78 6.68 9.95
C LEU A 188 -5.60 7.29 10.69
N PHE A 189 -4.93 6.48 11.49
CA PHE A 189 -3.69 6.88 12.15
C PHE A 189 -2.49 6.63 11.24
N THR A 190 -1.72 7.69 10.95
CA THR A 190 -0.50 7.58 10.16
C THR A 190 0.70 7.52 11.08
N SER A 191 1.69 6.69 10.74
CA SER A 191 3.00 6.68 11.40
C SER A 191 3.70 8.01 11.11
N GLY A 192 3.46 9.00 11.97
CA GLY A 192 4.12 10.32 11.90
C GLY A 192 5.61 10.21 12.25
N THR A 193 6.39 11.14 11.73
CA THR A 193 7.81 11.33 12.12
C THR A 193 7.97 12.04 13.48
N THR A 194 6.87 12.40 14.10
CA THR A 194 6.76 13.03 15.45
C THR A 194 6.29 11.99 16.46
N SER A 195 6.52 12.22 17.73
CA SER A 195 6.23 11.31 18.86
C SER A 195 4.79 10.79 18.96
N LYS A 196 3.83 11.34 18.23
CA LYS A 196 2.43 10.85 18.16
C LYS A 196 1.95 10.81 16.70
N SER A 197 1.35 9.68 16.30
CA SER A 197 0.69 9.50 15.00
C SER A 197 -0.39 10.57 14.76
N LYS A 198 -0.52 11.08 13.53
CA LYS A 198 -1.62 11.97 13.13
C LYS A 198 -2.83 11.14 12.73
N ALA A 199 -4.02 11.61 13.09
CA ALA A 199 -5.28 10.96 12.73
C ALA A 199 -5.91 11.71 11.54
N VAL A 200 -5.92 11.10 10.36
CA VAL A 200 -6.43 11.65 9.10
C VAL A 200 -7.92 11.38 8.99
N MET A 201 -8.72 12.41 8.75
CA MET A 201 -10.17 12.32 8.54
C MET A 201 -10.49 12.23 7.05
N LEU A 202 -11.14 11.15 6.62
CA LEU A 202 -11.57 10.95 5.25
C LEU A 202 -13.09 10.81 5.16
N SER A 203 -13.68 11.39 4.12
CA SER A 203 -15.10 11.31 3.82
C SER A 203 -15.42 10.20 2.82
N ASN A 204 -16.72 9.89 2.66
CA ASN A 204 -17.17 9.02 1.58
C ASN A 204 -16.84 9.60 0.20
N THR A 205 -17.02 10.92 0.00
CA THR A 205 -16.64 11.62 -1.24
C THR A 205 -15.16 11.42 -1.57
N ASN A 206 -14.28 11.53 -0.58
CA ASN A 206 -12.83 11.35 -0.82
C ASN A 206 -12.52 9.98 -1.42
N ILE A 207 -13.08 8.91 -0.84
CA ILE A 207 -12.83 7.54 -1.31
C ILE A 207 -13.52 7.27 -2.64
N ALA A 208 -14.80 7.61 -2.77
CA ALA A 208 -15.58 7.32 -3.96
C ALA A 208 -15.03 8.03 -5.21
N SER A 209 -14.60 9.30 -5.08
CA SER A 209 -13.95 10.03 -6.16
C SER A 209 -12.63 9.40 -6.60
N ASN A 210 -11.85 8.89 -5.64
CA ASN A 210 -10.59 8.24 -5.94
C ASN A 210 -10.81 6.88 -6.63
N VAL A 211 -11.77 6.07 -6.15
CA VAL A 211 -12.19 4.83 -6.81
C VAL A 211 -12.63 5.11 -8.25
N TYR A 212 -13.52 6.10 -8.44
CA TYR A 212 -13.98 6.48 -9.77
C TYR A 212 -12.83 6.83 -10.72
N SER A 213 -11.90 7.66 -10.26
CA SER A 213 -10.73 8.09 -11.05
C SER A 213 -9.85 6.91 -11.46
N MET A 214 -9.61 5.94 -10.55
CA MET A 214 -8.84 4.74 -10.87
C MET A 214 -9.54 3.85 -11.91
N LEU A 215 -10.87 3.72 -11.85
CA LEU A 215 -11.65 2.96 -12.82
C LEU A 215 -11.62 3.55 -14.23
N LEU A 216 -11.35 4.85 -14.36
CA LEU A 216 -11.25 5.50 -15.67
C LEU A 216 -9.92 5.25 -16.38
N VAL A 217 -8.85 4.95 -15.65
CA VAL A 217 -7.49 4.98 -16.18
C VAL A 217 -6.77 3.63 -16.17
N GLU A 218 -7.23 2.67 -15.37
CA GLU A 218 -6.57 1.37 -15.20
C GLU A 218 -7.35 0.24 -15.85
N ASP A 219 -6.67 -0.64 -16.61
CA ASP A 219 -7.28 -1.82 -17.25
C ASP A 219 -7.56 -2.93 -16.21
N MET A 220 -8.55 -2.71 -15.38
CA MET A 220 -9.03 -3.68 -14.40
C MET A 220 -10.36 -4.30 -14.88
N ARG A 221 -10.54 -5.61 -14.70
CA ARG A 221 -11.64 -6.38 -15.31
C ARG A 221 -12.38 -7.24 -14.30
N PRO A 222 -13.70 -7.49 -14.50
CA PRO A 222 -14.45 -8.41 -13.64
C PRO A 222 -13.90 -9.85 -13.61
N THR A 223 -13.10 -10.21 -14.63
CA THR A 223 -12.44 -11.53 -14.72
C THR A 223 -11.11 -11.61 -13.97
N ASP A 224 -10.68 -10.53 -13.34
CA ASP A 224 -9.43 -10.50 -12.59
C ASP A 224 -9.55 -11.21 -11.24
N ASN A 225 -8.43 -11.84 -10.89
CA ASN A 225 -8.20 -12.41 -9.58
C ASN A 225 -7.12 -11.56 -8.87
N ASN A 226 -7.46 -11.00 -7.72
CA ASN A 226 -6.58 -10.20 -6.88
C ASN A 226 -6.18 -10.95 -5.61
N LEU A 227 -4.99 -10.66 -5.09
CA LEU A 227 -4.55 -11.09 -3.76
C LEU A 227 -4.58 -9.89 -2.81
N ALA A 228 -5.34 -9.97 -1.73
CA ALA A 228 -5.48 -8.93 -0.72
C ALA A 228 -4.20 -8.81 0.15
N PHE A 229 -3.09 -8.49 -0.48
CA PHE A 229 -1.77 -8.45 0.17
C PHE A 229 -1.58 -7.17 1.02
N LEU A 230 -2.00 -6.01 0.49
CA LEU A 230 -1.86 -4.75 1.20
C LEU A 230 -2.71 -4.74 2.48
N PRO A 231 -2.15 -4.28 3.62
CA PRO A 231 -2.92 -4.23 4.86
C PRO A 231 -4.16 -3.36 4.74
N PHE A 232 -5.32 -3.88 5.14
CA PHE A 232 -6.59 -3.16 5.03
C PHE A 232 -6.72 -1.96 5.98
N HIS A 233 -5.96 -1.95 7.08
CA HIS A 233 -5.89 -0.78 7.96
C HIS A 233 -5.17 0.42 7.31
N HIS A 234 -4.45 0.21 6.22
CA HIS A 234 -3.83 1.28 5.46
C HIS A 234 -4.74 1.70 4.30
N ILE A 235 -4.86 3.01 4.05
CA ILE A 235 -5.77 3.55 3.02
C ILE A 235 -5.55 2.90 1.64
N PHE A 236 -4.32 2.60 1.27
CA PHE A 236 -4.02 1.96 -0.01
C PHE A 236 -4.66 0.58 -0.09
N GLY A 237 -4.59 -0.22 0.98
CA GLY A 237 -5.21 -1.55 1.04
C GLY A 237 -6.73 -1.50 1.04
N SER A 238 -7.34 -0.66 1.89
CA SER A 238 -8.81 -0.54 1.97
C SER A 238 -9.42 0.07 0.71
N THR A 239 -8.80 1.08 0.11
CA THR A 239 -9.30 1.65 -1.14
C THR A 239 -9.16 0.66 -2.31
N CYS A 240 -8.04 -0.08 -2.41
CA CYS A 240 -7.90 -1.15 -3.41
C CYS A 240 -8.95 -2.24 -3.24
N MET A 241 -9.30 -2.62 -2.02
CA MET A 241 -10.41 -3.57 -1.76
C MET A 241 -11.73 -3.03 -2.34
N ILE A 242 -12.04 -1.75 -2.12
CA ILE A 242 -13.25 -1.12 -2.68
C ILE A 242 -13.19 -1.06 -4.21
N VAL A 243 -12.01 -0.79 -4.80
CA VAL A 243 -11.82 -0.84 -6.27
C VAL A 243 -12.10 -2.24 -6.81
N MET A 244 -11.56 -3.30 -6.16
CA MET A 244 -11.83 -4.68 -6.58
C MET A 244 -13.33 -5.01 -6.52
N ILE A 245 -14.03 -4.51 -5.49
CA ILE A 245 -15.49 -4.63 -5.39
C ILE A 245 -16.17 -3.88 -6.54
N ALA A 246 -15.75 -2.66 -6.83
CA ALA A 246 -16.36 -1.82 -7.87
C ALA A 246 -16.27 -2.44 -9.28
N ILE A 247 -15.18 -3.15 -9.59
CA ILE A 247 -14.99 -3.81 -10.89
C ILE A 247 -15.60 -5.20 -10.98
N GLY A 248 -16.07 -5.79 -9.89
CA GLY A 248 -16.59 -7.16 -9.87
C GLY A 248 -15.52 -8.25 -9.85
N ALA A 249 -14.28 -7.93 -9.45
CA ALA A 249 -13.16 -8.86 -9.41
C ALA A 249 -13.22 -9.81 -8.20
N LYS A 250 -12.56 -10.96 -8.33
CA LYS A 250 -12.38 -11.93 -7.25
C LYS A 250 -11.16 -11.58 -6.41
N THR A 251 -11.27 -11.60 -5.09
CA THR A 251 -10.17 -11.35 -4.16
C THR A 251 -9.94 -12.54 -3.24
N ALA A 252 -8.69 -13.00 -3.12
CA ALA A 252 -8.24 -14.01 -2.18
C ALA A 252 -7.41 -13.39 -1.06
N PHE A 253 -7.39 -14.03 0.12
CA PHE A 253 -6.57 -13.59 1.25
C PHE A 253 -5.24 -14.36 1.25
N PRO A 254 -4.09 -13.67 1.52
CA PRO A 254 -2.79 -14.32 1.54
C PRO A 254 -2.58 -15.16 2.81
N ASP A 255 -1.86 -16.26 2.68
CA ASP A 255 -1.40 -17.08 3.82
C ASP A 255 -0.28 -16.37 4.64
N GLY A 256 0.23 -15.26 4.16
CA GLY A 256 1.30 -14.45 4.75
C GLY A 256 2.42 -14.11 3.76
N LEU A 257 3.33 -13.22 4.15
CA LEU A 257 4.38 -12.68 3.27
C LEU A 257 5.25 -13.77 2.62
N ARG A 258 5.58 -14.82 3.37
CA ARG A 258 6.43 -15.92 2.88
C ARG A 258 5.77 -16.77 1.78
N TYR A 259 4.44 -16.73 1.70
CA TYR A 259 3.66 -17.58 0.80
C TYR A 259 3.15 -16.84 -0.45
N VAL A 260 3.54 -15.58 -0.66
CA VAL A 260 3.03 -14.77 -1.77
C VAL A 260 3.23 -15.47 -3.11
N ALA A 261 4.43 -15.97 -3.42
CA ALA A 261 4.70 -16.67 -4.68
C ALA A 261 3.83 -17.93 -4.85
N GLN A 262 3.57 -18.67 -3.78
CA GLN A 262 2.67 -19.82 -3.76
C GLN A 262 1.22 -19.37 -4.00
N ASN A 263 0.77 -18.32 -3.29
CA ASN A 263 -0.60 -17.81 -3.42
C ASN A 263 -0.89 -17.19 -4.79
N LEU A 264 0.11 -16.54 -5.43
CA LEU A 264 -0.03 -16.06 -6.81
C LEU A 264 -0.41 -17.21 -7.76
N LYS A 265 0.22 -18.36 -7.56
CA LYS A 265 -0.01 -19.57 -8.34
C LYS A 265 -1.31 -20.28 -7.96
N GLU A 266 -1.54 -20.47 -6.65
CA GLU A 266 -2.69 -21.17 -6.08
C GLU A 266 -4.02 -20.52 -6.51
N TYR A 267 -4.10 -19.19 -6.42
CA TYR A 267 -5.30 -18.42 -6.76
C TYR A 267 -5.32 -17.93 -8.21
N GLN A 268 -4.30 -18.27 -9.01
CA GLN A 268 -4.16 -17.82 -10.40
C GLN A 268 -4.34 -16.29 -10.51
N ILE A 269 -3.57 -15.54 -9.74
CA ILE A 269 -3.67 -14.09 -9.66
C ILE A 269 -3.37 -13.47 -11.02
N SER A 270 -4.25 -12.59 -11.49
CA SER A 270 -4.11 -11.87 -12.75
C SER A 270 -3.81 -10.38 -12.58
N LEU A 271 -4.28 -9.80 -11.49
CA LEU A 271 -4.03 -8.44 -11.07
C LEU A 271 -3.42 -8.45 -9.66
N PHE A 272 -2.27 -7.80 -9.51
CA PHE A 272 -1.58 -7.73 -8.23
C PHE A 272 -1.31 -6.28 -7.85
N VAL A 273 -1.74 -5.89 -6.66
CA VAL A 273 -1.46 -4.56 -6.10
C VAL A 273 -0.49 -4.71 -4.95
N GLY A 274 0.66 -4.05 -5.06
CA GLY A 274 1.72 -4.22 -4.09
C GLY A 274 2.63 -3.01 -3.92
N VAL A 275 3.53 -3.11 -2.94
CA VAL A 275 4.60 -2.14 -2.73
C VAL A 275 5.83 -2.51 -3.56
N PRO A 276 6.70 -1.56 -3.93
CA PRO A 276 7.88 -1.81 -4.76
C PRO A 276 8.75 -2.95 -4.26
N LEU A 277 9.05 -2.98 -2.96
CA LEU A 277 9.89 -4.03 -2.35
C LEU A 277 9.43 -5.45 -2.72
N LEU A 278 8.11 -5.69 -2.74
CA LEU A 278 7.56 -6.99 -3.08
C LEU A 278 7.58 -7.24 -4.59
N VAL A 279 7.24 -6.24 -5.39
CA VAL A 279 7.28 -6.33 -6.87
C VAL A 279 8.71 -6.62 -7.34
N GLU A 280 9.70 -5.94 -6.77
CA GLU A 280 11.13 -6.14 -7.04
C GLU A 280 11.60 -7.52 -6.60
N ALA A 281 11.16 -8.00 -5.42
CA ALA A 281 11.47 -9.35 -4.96
C ALA A 281 10.91 -10.44 -5.88
N ILE A 282 9.68 -10.27 -6.38
CA ILE A 282 9.07 -11.19 -7.37
C ILE A 282 9.92 -11.19 -8.65
N TYR A 283 10.30 -10.01 -9.16
CA TYR A 283 11.11 -9.90 -10.37
C TYR A 283 12.49 -10.53 -10.20
N LYS A 284 13.18 -10.22 -9.10
CA LYS A 284 14.50 -10.81 -8.75
C LYS A 284 14.42 -12.34 -8.67
N ASN A 285 13.35 -12.90 -8.12
CA ASN A 285 13.14 -14.35 -8.09
C ASN A 285 12.95 -14.94 -9.49
N ILE A 286 12.23 -14.26 -10.39
CA ILE A 286 12.09 -14.67 -11.80
C ILE A 286 13.47 -14.70 -12.46
N GLU A 287 14.29 -13.66 -12.31
CA GLU A 287 15.65 -13.60 -12.88
C GLU A 287 16.54 -14.74 -12.37
N LYS A 288 16.52 -14.99 -11.05
CA LYS A 288 17.25 -16.12 -10.43
C LYS A 288 16.83 -17.48 -11.02
N GLU A 289 15.55 -17.73 -11.19
CA GLU A 289 15.06 -18.98 -11.77
C GLU A 289 15.46 -19.13 -13.25
N ILE A 290 15.48 -18.04 -14.02
CA ILE A 290 15.97 -18.02 -15.40
C ILE A 290 17.47 -18.36 -15.44
N GLU A 291 18.26 -17.77 -14.52
CA GLU A 291 19.69 -18.00 -14.38
C GLU A 291 19.99 -19.46 -14.00
N LYS A 292 19.33 -19.99 -12.97
CA LYS A 292 19.46 -21.39 -12.53
C LYS A 292 19.17 -22.40 -13.65
N LYS A 293 18.22 -22.09 -14.53
CA LYS A 293 17.89 -22.91 -15.70
C LYS A 293 18.83 -22.70 -16.89
N GLY A 294 19.85 -21.84 -16.77
CA GLY A 294 20.78 -21.52 -17.86
C GLY A 294 20.14 -20.81 -19.06
N LYS A 295 18.94 -20.25 -18.90
CA LYS A 295 18.15 -19.66 -20.00
C LYS A 295 18.38 -18.16 -20.19
N THR A 296 19.30 -17.51 -19.47
CA THR A 296 19.50 -16.04 -19.48
C THR A 296 19.74 -15.49 -20.89
N LYS A 297 20.66 -16.09 -21.67
CA LYS A 297 20.92 -15.66 -23.06
C LYS A 297 19.70 -15.81 -23.95
N LEU A 298 18.98 -16.94 -23.83
CA LEU A 298 17.78 -17.23 -24.61
C LEU A 298 16.67 -16.20 -24.32
N ILE A 299 16.38 -15.93 -23.03
CA ILE A 299 15.37 -14.95 -22.61
C ILE A 299 15.74 -13.54 -23.08
N ASN A 300 17.01 -13.13 -22.96
CA ASN A 300 17.45 -11.81 -23.41
C ASN A 300 17.31 -11.64 -24.94
N ASN A 301 17.60 -12.67 -25.72
CA ASN A 301 17.39 -12.64 -27.17
C ASN A 301 15.89 -12.62 -27.51
N ALA A 302 15.07 -13.40 -26.81
CA ALA A 302 13.62 -13.39 -26.97
C ALA A 302 13.00 -12.02 -26.64
N LYS A 303 13.49 -11.33 -25.58
CA LYS A 303 13.09 -9.95 -25.24
C LYS A 303 13.42 -8.98 -26.38
N LYS A 304 14.64 -9.04 -26.95
CA LYS A 304 15.03 -8.20 -28.10
C LYS A 304 14.12 -8.41 -29.30
N LEU A 305 13.86 -9.68 -29.65
CA LEU A 305 12.98 -10.05 -30.76
C LEU A 305 11.55 -9.56 -30.51
N SER A 306 10.99 -9.83 -29.33
CA SER A 306 9.62 -9.41 -28.99
C SER A 306 9.46 -7.89 -29.00
N ASN A 307 10.47 -7.14 -28.50
CA ASN A 307 10.48 -5.68 -28.54
C ASN A 307 10.54 -5.13 -29.98
N CYS A 308 11.22 -5.83 -30.90
CA CYS A 308 11.22 -5.48 -32.32
C CYS A 308 9.84 -5.71 -32.94
N LEU A 309 9.21 -6.86 -32.68
CA LEU A 309 7.87 -7.20 -33.17
C LEU A 309 6.80 -6.26 -32.60
N LEU A 310 6.95 -5.84 -31.34
CA LEU A 310 6.03 -4.91 -30.70
C LEU A 310 6.01 -3.54 -31.39
N LYS A 311 7.16 -3.08 -31.94
CA LYS A 311 7.21 -1.85 -32.76
C LYS A 311 6.42 -1.98 -34.07
N LEU A 312 6.17 -3.20 -34.52
CA LEU A 312 5.31 -3.54 -35.66
C LEU A 312 3.87 -3.86 -35.24
N HIS A 313 3.50 -3.52 -33.97
CA HIS A 313 2.20 -3.82 -33.36
C HIS A 313 1.87 -5.32 -33.23
N ILE A 314 2.89 -6.19 -33.25
CA ILE A 314 2.73 -7.65 -33.06
C ILE A 314 3.20 -8.01 -31.64
N ASP A 315 2.25 -8.29 -30.75
CA ASP A 315 2.57 -8.68 -29.37
C ASP A 315 2.59 -10.20 -29.21
N VAL A 316 3.80 -10.74 -29.08
CA VAL A 316 4.06 -12.18 -28.88
C VAL A 316 4.59 -12.49 -27.47
N ARG A 317 4.71 -11.48 -26.59
CA ARG A 317 5.38 -11.61 -25.29
C ARG A 317 4.80 -12.73 -24.44
N ARG A 318 3.48 -12.76 -24.24
CA ARG A 318 2.83 -13.78 -23.42
C ARG A 318 3.00 -15.19 -23.96
N LYS A 319 3.16 -15.35 -25.27
CA LYS A 319 3.44 -16.65 -25.92
C LYS A 319 4.90 -17.06 -25.74
N LEU A 320 5.84 -16.13 -25.96
CA LEU A 320 7.28 -16.37 -25.81
C LEU A 320 7.70 -16.65 -24.36
N PHE A 321 7.10 -15.94 -23.40
CA PHE A 321 7.44 -16.04 -21.98
C PHE A 321 6.41 -16.83 -21.17
N LYS A 322 5.69 -17.75 -21.82
CA LYS A 322 4.66 -18.57 -21.18
C LYS A 322 5.16 -19.28 -19.92
N ASP A 323 6.36 -19.87 -19.95
CA ASP A 323 6.95 -20.56 -18.78
C ASP A 323 7.08 -19.62 -17.55
N VAL A 324 7.41 -18.35 -17.77
CA VAL A 324 7.53 -17.35 -16.71
C VAL A 324 6.14 -16.99 -16.17
N ILE A 325 5.18 -16.80 -17.05
CA ILE A 325 3.80 -16.48 -16.67
C ILE A 325 3.16 -17.65 -15.93
N ASP A 326 3.39 -18.89 -16.38
CA ASP A 326 2.90 -20.12 -15.73
C ASP A 326 3.51 -20.29 -14.33
N ALA A 327 4.77 -19.89 -14.13
CA ALA A 327 5.40 -19.89 -12.82
C ALA A 327 4.73 -18.91 -11.81
N LEU A 328 4.04 -17.89 -12.32
CA LEU A 328 3.23 -16.93 -11.55
C LEU A 328 1.72 -17.30 -11.52
N GLY A 329 1.35 -18.53 -11.94
CA GLY A 329 -0.04 -19.00 -11.93
C GLY A 329 -0.76 -18.89 -13.27
N GLY A 330 -0.06 -18.55 -14.37
CA GLY A 330 -0.56 -18.57 -15.74
C GLY A 330 -1.43 -17.36 -16.15
N ARG A 331 -1.92 -16.58 -15.21
CA ARG A 331 -2.87 -15.48 -15.48
C ARG A 331 -2.32 -14.09 -15.20
N MET A 332 -1.17 -13.95 -14.54
CA MET A 332 -0.61 -12.64 -14.20
C MET A 332 -0.51 -11.75 -15.44
N ARG A 333 -1.16 -10.59 -15.42
CA ARG A 333 -1.18 -9.65 -16.54
C ARG A 333 -0.92 -8.21 -16.14
N PHE A 334 -1.27 -7.84 -14.92
CA PHE A 334 -1.26 -6.45 -14.48
C PHE A 334 -0.78 -6.30 -13.03
N ILE A 335 0.17 -5.41 -12.81
CA ILE A 335 0.71 -5.09 -11.50
C ILE A 335 0.58 -3.58 -11.28
N ILE A 336 0.00 -3.18 -10.16
CA ILE A 336 -0.07 -1.80 -9.70
C ILE A 336 0.90 -1.66 -8.53
N SER A 337 1.89 -0.78 -8.67
CA SER A 337 2.87 -0.50 -7.63
C SER A 337 2.65 0.89 -7.06
N GLY A 338 2.64 1.00 -5.73
CA GLY A 338 2.46 2.28 -5.05
C GLY A 338 3.08 2.31 -3.67
N GLY A 339 3.09 3.52 -3.08
CA GLY A 339 3.57 3.72 -1.72
C GLY A 339 5.05 4.06 -1.59
N ALA A 340 5.88 3.73 -2.58
CA ALA A 340 7.28 4.12 -2.74
C ALA A 340 7.66 4.08 -4.23
N PRO A 341 8.79 4.69 -4.68
CA PRO A 341 9.25 4.57 -6.05
C PRO A 341 9.63 3.13 -6.41
N LEU A 342 9.19 2.66 -7.58
CA LEU A 342 9.59 1.37 -8.16
C LEU A 342 10.81 1.56 -9.06
N ASP A 343 11.78 0.64 -9.01
CA ASP A 343 12.89 0.66 -9.96
C ASP A 343 12.37 0.53 -11.40
N LYS A 344 12.72 1.53 -12.24
CA LYS A 344 12.33 1.57 -13.65
C LYS A 344 12.75 0.34 -14.45
N LYS A 345 13.88 -0.31 -14.07
CA LYS A 345 14.35 -1.55 -14.72
C LYS A 345 13.41 -2.72 -14.41
N VAL A 346 12.89 -2.78 -13.20
CA VAL A 346 11.93 -3.82 -12.79
C VAL A 346 10.62 -3.64 -13.54
N ALA A 347 10.08 -2.41 -13.57
CA ALA A 347 8.88 -2.10 -14.33
C ALA A 347 9.04 -2.45 -15.82
N GLN A 348 10.16 -2.05 -16.43
CA GLN A 348 10.49 -2.39 -17.81
C GLN A 348 10.60 -3.90 -18.02
N GLY A 349 11.30 -4.58 -17.11
CA GLY A 349 11.53 -6.03 -17.19
C GLY A 349 10.25 -6.85 -17.18
N PHE A 350 9.29 -6.51 -16.31
CA PHE A 350 7.96 -7.14 -16.34
C PHE A 350 7.20 -6.86 -17.64
N ASN A 351 7.23 -5.61 -18.12
CA ASN A 351 6.59 -5.25 -19.39
C ASN A 351 7.18 -6.02 -20.57
N GLU A 352 8.50 -6.24 -20.61
CA GLU A 352 9.17 -7.06 -21.62
C GLU A 352 8.74 -8.53 -21.57
N LEU A 353 8.32 -9.02 -20.41
CA LEU A 353 7.75 -10.37 -20.22
C LEU A 353 6.25 -10.45 -20.51
N GLY A 354 5.61 -9.35 -20.89
CA GLY A 354 4.17 -9.29 -21.17
C GLY A 354 3.27 -9.16 -19.94
N ILE A 355 3.85 -8.67 -18.83
CA ILE A 355 3.13 -8.30 -17.61
C ILE A 355 3.17 -6.79 -17.50
N GLU A 356 2.02 -6.15 -17.58
CA GLU A 356 1.90 -4.70 -17.48
C GLU A 356 2.17 -4.23 -16.05
N VAL A 357 3.03 -3.21 -15.89
CA VAL A 357 3.30 -2.59 -14.58
C VAL A 357 3.05 -1.10 -14.69
N VAL A 358 2.28 -0.56 -13.76
CA VAL A 358 2.01 0.88 -13.61
C VAL A 358 2.32 1.33 -12.18
N GLN A 359 2.70 2.59 -12.05
CA GLN A 359 2.95 3.22 -10.76
C GLN A 359 1.87 4.25 -10.44
N GLY A 360 1.45 4.26 -9.15
CA GLY A 360 0.64 5.31 -8.58
C GLY A 360 1.36 6.04 -7.44
N TYR A 361 1.07 7.33 -7.30
CA TYR A 361 1.56 8.17 -6.22
C TYR A 361 0.41 8.75 -5.42
N GLY A 362 0.61 8.82 -4.12
CA GLY A 362 -0.33 9.46 -3.22
C GLY A 362 0.00 9.24 -1.75
N LEU A 363 -0.88 9.74 -0.89
CA LEU A 363 -0.74 9.82 0.55
C LEU A 363 -2.04 9.39 1.23
N THR A 364 -1.99 9.12 2.52
CA THR A 364 -3.23 8.88 3.30
C THR A 364 -4.15 10.09 3.21
N GLU A 365 -3.58 11.29 3.26
CA GLU A 365 -4.27 12.57 3.14
C GLU A 365 -4.93 12.81 1.78
N THR A 366 -4.73 11.93 0.80
CA THR A 366 -5.30 12.05 -0.56
C THR A 366 -6.06 10.81 -1.06
N SER A 367 -6.44 9.88 -0.19
CA SER A 367 -7.46 8.81 -0.29
C SER A 367 -7.26 7.66 -1.30
N PRO A 368 -6.12 7.14 -1.68
CA PRO A 368 -4.80 7.70 -1.53
C PRO A 368 -4.25 8.40 -2.77
N VAL A 369 -4.77 8.12 -4.02
CA VAL A 369 -4.07 8.38 -5.28
C VAL A 369 -4.22 9.82 -5.75
N ILE A 370 -3.08 10.46 -6.03
CA ILE A 370 -2.97 11.80 -6.63
C ILE A 370 -2.74 11.68 -8.13
N SER A 371 -1.82 10.80 -8.51
CA SER A 371 -1.43 10.60 -9.91
C SER A 371 -1.06 9.15 -10.17
N ALA A 372 -1.21 8.70 -11.41
CA ALA A 372 -0.84 7.37 -11.84
C ALA A 372 -0.36 7.35 -13.30
N GLU A 373 0.49 6.39 -13.62
CA GLU A 373 0.69 5.95 -15.00
C GLU A 373 -0.54 5.13 -15.45
N ASN A 374 -0.64 4.87 -16.75
CA ASN A 374 -1.54 3.85 -17.26
C ASN A 374 -0.86 3.07 -18.38
N ALA A 375 -1.45 1.93 -18.78
CA ALA A 375 -0.87 1.03 -19.76
C ALA A 375 -0.60 1.66 -21.12
N LYS A 376 -1.38 2.66 -21.54
CA LYS A 376 -1.26 3.33 -22.84
C LYS A 376 -0.34 4.54 -22.80
N LYS A 377 -0.25 5.23 -21.66
CA LYS A 377 0.53 6.46 -21.49
C LYS A 377 1.36 6.37 -20.22
N LYS A 378 2.58 5.88 -20.35
CA LYS A 378 3.53 5.70 -19.25
C LYS A 378 4.94 6.12 -19.62
N ARG A 379 5.71 6.42 -18.59
CA ARG A 379 7.14 6.72 -18.68
C ARG A 379 7.83 6.17 -17.45
N TYR A 380 8.64 5.14 -17.60
CA TYR A 380 9.29 4.46 -16.48
C TYR A 380 10.03 5.40 -15.55
N GLY A 381 9.72 5.31 -14.26
CA GLY A 381 10.23 6.17 -13.19
C GLY A 381 9.38 7.42 -12.95
N SER A 382 8.34 7.68 -13.77
CA SER A 382 7.36 8.73 -13.48
C SER A 382 6.26 8.21 -12.56
N ILE A 383 5.52 9.12 -11.97
CA ILE A 383 4.24 8.86 -11.29
C ILE A 383 3.04 9.21 -12.17
N GLY A 384 3.25 9.29 -13.48
CA GLY A 384 2.22 9.53 -14.48
C GLY A 384 1.63 10.93 -14.46
N PHE A 385 0.30 10.99 -14.54
CA PHE A 385 -0.50 12.21 -14.64
C PHE A 385 -1.47 12.33 -13.46
N PRO A 386 -1.91 13.55 -13.12
CA PRO A 386 -2.97 13.74 -12.13
C PRO A 386 -4.21 12.91 -12.45
N MET A 387 -4.84 12.37 -11.41
CA MET A 387 -6.10 11.64 -11.51
C MET A 387 -7.24 12.57 -11.98
N GLU A 388 -8.35 12.00 -12.40
CA GLU A 388 -9.54 12.77 -12.79
C GLU A 388 -10.03 13.63 -11.63
N ASN A 389 -10.34 14.90 -11.91
CA ASN A 389 -10.76 15.92 -10.93
C ASN A 389 -9.71 16.24 -9.84
N VAL A 390 -8.44 15.91 -10.06
CA VAL A 390 -7.33 16.24 -9.17
C VAL A 390 -6.41 17.24 -9.85
N GLU A 391 -6.28 18.42 -9.26
CA GLU A 391 -5.33 19.44 -9.69
C GLU A 391 -4.00 19.22 -8.97
N VAL A 392 -2.90 19.24 -9.73
CA VAL A 392 -1.53 19.09 -9.20
C VAL A 392 -0.65 20.22 -9.73
N GLU A 393 -0.07 20.94 -8.81
CA GLU A 393 0.92 21.97 -9.10
C GLU A 393 2.27 21.67 -8.45
N ILE A 394 3.34 22.09 -9.11
CA ILE A 394 4.70 22.09 -8.58
C ILE A 394 5.09 23.55 -8.35
N ILE A 395 5.27 23.90 -7.08
CA ILE A 395 5.51 25.27 -6.63
C ILE A 395 6.93 25.45 -6.10
N ASN A 396 7.37 26.70 -5.95
CA ASN A 396 8.70 27.05 -5.43
C ASN A 396 9.84 26.29 -6.14
N LYS A 397 9.75 26.25 -7.48
CA LYS A 397 10.71 25.52 -8.32
C LYS A 397 12.10 26.14 -8.23
N ASP A 398 13.11 25.28 -8.10
CA ASP A 398 14.52 25.65 -8.26
C ASP A 398 14.92 25.77 -9.76
N GLU A 399 16.21 26.02 -10.01
CA GLU A 399 16.79 26.14 -11.36
C GLU A 399 16.62 24.89 -12.24
N ASN A 400 16.40 23.71 -11.61
CA ASN A 400 16.16 22.44 -12.30
C ASN A 400 14.67 22.14 -12.46
N GLY A 401 13.78 23.07 -12.07
CA GLY A 401 12.34 22.90 -12.13
C GLY A 401 11.77 21.99 -11.02
N ILE A 402 12.58 21.64 -10.01
CA ILE A 402 12.18 20.83 -8.87
C ILE A 402 11.50 21.72 -7.83
N GLY A 403 10.29 21.35 -7.42
CA GLY A 403 9.53 22.07 -6.41
C GLY A 403 8.58 21.16 -5.64
N GLU A 404 7.89 21.74 -4.67
CA GLU A 404 6.93 21.01 -3.85
C GLU A 404 5.63 20.73 -4.62
N ILE A 405 5.11 19.51 -4.49
CA ILE A 405 3.79 19.15 -4.99
C ILE A 405 2.71 19.70 -4.04
N ARG A 406 1.76 20.44 -4.58
CA ARG A 406 0.48 20.72 -3.92
C ARG A 406 -0.69 20.18 -4.71
N VAL A 407 -1.74 19.78 -4.01
CA VAL A 407 -2.87 19.05 -4.56
C VAL A 407 -4.18 19.70 -4.15
N LYS A 408 -5.13 19.76 -5.08
CA LYS A 408 -6.51 20.15 -4.82
C LYS A 408 -7.45 19.19 -5.55
N GLY A 409 -8.49 18.72 -4.86
CA GLY A 409 -9.44 17.79 -5.44
C GLY A 409 -10.35 17.14 -4.42
N PRO A 410 -11.36 16.41 -4.87
CA PRO A 410 -12.32 15.74 -3.99
C PRO A 410 -11.67 14.58 -3.20
N ASN A 411 -10.48 14.13 -3.57
CA ASN A 411 -9.71 13.10 -2.88
C ASN A 411 -8.94 13.61 -1.65
N VAL A 412 -8.86 14.94 -1.44
CA VAL A 412 -8.11 15.53 -0.32
C VAL A 412 -8.88 15.40 0.98
N MET A 413 -8.20 15.01 2.05
CA MET A 413 -8.76 14.80 3.40
C MET A 413 -9.54 16.00 3.92
N LEU A 414 -10.37 15.77 4.94
CA LEU A 414 -11.05 16.85 5.70
C LEU A 414 -10.09 17.61 6.64
N GLY A 415 -8.97 16.98 7.00
CA GLY A 415 -7.97 17.50 7.92
C GLY A 415 -7.51 16.44 8.92
N TYR A 416 -6.68 16.87 9.89
CA TYR A 416 -6.26 16.02 11.00
C TYR A 416 -7.23 16.16 12.18
N TYR A 417 -7.73 15.04 12.67
CA TYR A 417 -8.69 14.99 13.77
C TYR A 417 -8.11 15.60 15.04
N GLU A 418 -8.84 16.55 15.62
CA GLU A 418 -8.46 17.33 16.82
C GLU A 418 -7.05 17.95 16.73
N ASN A 419 -6.60 18.32 15.51
CA ASN A 419 -5.30 18.94 15.29
C ASN A 419 -5.37 20.01 14.19
N GLU A 420 -6.05 21.11 14.50
CA GLU A 420 -6.20 22.24 13.56
C GLU A 420 -4.85 22.88 13.18
N GLU A 421 -3.92 22.97 14.13
CA GLU A 421 -2.61 23.54 13.87
C GLU A 421 -1.85 22.76 12.80
N ALA A 422 -1.82 21.43 12.91
CA ALA A 422 -1.21 20.58 11.90
C ALA A 422 -1.97 20.66 10.57
N THR A 423 -3.30 20.78 10.60
CA THR A 423 -4.12 20.95 9.39
C THR A 423 -3.79 22.25 8.68
N LYS A 424 -3.77 23.37 9.37
CA LYS A 424 -3.43 24.70 8.82
C LYS A 424 -2.01 24.79 8.25
N LYS A 425 -1.08 23.97 8.76
CA LYS A 425 0.30 23.90 8.22
C LYS A 425 0.35 23.29 6.82
N VAL A 426 -0.54 22.33 6.51
CA VAL A 426 -0.50 21.57 5.25
C VAL A 426 -1.69 21.86 4.33
N MET A 427 -2.72 22.57 4.80
CA MET A 427 -3.89 22.94 3.99
C MET A 427 -4.05 24.46 4.00
N LYS A 428 -3.96 25.07 2.81
CA LYS A 428 -4.10 26.54 2.63
C LYS A 428 -4.83 26.82 1.31
N ASP A 429 -5.82 27.68 1.34
CA ASP A 429 -6.58 28.14 0.18
C ASP A 429 -7.15 27.00 -0.68
N GLY A 430 -7.59 25.90 -0.03
CA GLY A 430 -8.12 24.71 -0.69
C GLY A 430 -7.06 23.79 -1.27
N TRP A 431 -5.77 24.08 -1.09
CA TRP A 431 -4.65 23.24 -1.49
C TRP A 431 -4.06 22.47 -0.32
N PHE A 432 -3.74 21.21 -0.57
CA PHE A 432 -2.95 20.37 0.32
C PHE A 432 -1.49 20.35 -0.14
N TYR A 433 -0.58 20.67 0.75
CA TYR A 433 0.89 20.70 0.55
C TYR A 433 1.46 19.37 1.01
N THR A 434 2.03 18.61 0.07
CA THR A 434 2.41 17.21 0.32
C THR A 434 3.74 17.05 1.06
N GLY A 435 4.62 18.05 0.97
CA GLY A 435 6.01 17.96 1.40
C GLY A 435 6.88 17.07 0.50
N ASP A 436 6.34 16.57 -0.62
CA ASP A 436 7.06 15.78 -1.62
C ASP A 436 7.54 16.69 -2.75
N LEU A 437 8.76 16.48 -3.23
CA LEU A 437 9.38 17.27 -4.28
C LEU A 437 9.35 16.51 -5.61
N ALA A 438 9.08 17.25 -6.68
CA ALA A 438 8.96 16.70 -8.02
C ALA A 438 9.30 17.73 -9.11
N TYR A 439 9.46 17.22 -10.33
CA TYR A 439 9.47 18.04 -11.55
C TYR A 439 8.53 17.44 -12.60
N LYS A 440 8.14 18.26 -13.58
CA LYS A 440 7.42 17.78 -14.79
C LYS A 440 8.38 17.80 -15.97
N ASP A 441 8.37 16.78 -16.79
CA ASP A 441 9.06 16.80 -18.06
C ASP A 441 8.25 17.58 -19.13
N LYS A 442 8.83 17.72 -20.33
CA LYS A 442 8.22 18.44 -21.45
C LYS A 442 6.88 17.85 -21.92
N ASP A 443 6.64 16.57 -21.66
CA ASP A 443 5.42 15.86 -22.07
C ASP A 443 4.39 15.80 -20.92
N GLY A 444 4.70 16.43 -19.78
CA GLY A 444 3.81 16.58 -18.63
C GLY A 444 3.84 15.41 -17.62
N PHE A 445 4.72 14.43 -17.81
CA PHE A 445 4.92 13.39 -16.81
C PHE A 445 5.57 13.95 -15.55
N ILE A 446 5.08 13.51 -14.39
CA ILE A 446 5.57 13.93 -13.08
C ILE A 446 6.62 12.92 -12.58
N PHE A 447 7.76 13.43 -12.10
CA PHE A 447 8.83 12.63 -11.51
C PHE A 447 9.08 13.08 -10.08
N LEU A 448 8.96 12.15 -9.13
CA LEU A 448 9.34 12.40 -7.74
C LEU A 448 10.86 12.44 -7.61
N THR A 449 11.36 13.36 -6.79
CA THR A 449 12.79 13.46 -6.46
C THR A 449 13.08 13.07 -5.02
N GLY A 450 12.12 13.23 -4.12
CA GLY A 450 12.23 12.85 -2.71
C GLY A 450 11.32 13.70 -1.82
N ARG A 451 11.52 13.57 -0.51
CA ARG A 451 10.79 14.37 0.48
C ARG A 451 11.59 15.57 0.93
N GLN A 452 10.94 16.71 1.06
CA GLN A 452 11.57 17.93 1.53
C GLN A 452 12.28 17.74 2.89
N LYS A 453 11.67 16.99 3.81
CA LYS A 453 12.22 16.71 5.16
C LYS A 453 13.37 15.71 5.18
N ASP A 454 13.49 14.85 4.16
CA ASP A 454 14.50 13.80 4.06
C ASP A 454 15.69 14.26 3.19
N MET A 455 15.57 15.43 2.56
CA MET A 455 16.61 16.05 1.74
C MET A 455 17.83 16.41 2.58
N ILE A 456 19.01 15.97 2.16
CA ILE A 456 20.28 16.28 2.81
C ILE A 456 20.83 17.56 2.16
N VAL A 457 20.95 18.63 2.95
CA VAL A 457 21.55 19.87 2.52
C VAL A 457 23.01 19.89 2.95
N LEU A 458 23.92 19.90 1.98
CA LEU A 458 25.37 19.96 2.23
C LEU A 458 25.82 21.39 2.57
N LYS A 459 26.99 21.56 3.19
CA LYS A 459 27.55 22.87 3.57
C LYS A 459 27.65 23.85 2.41
N ASN A 460 27.88 23.35 1.18
CA ASN A 460 27.92 24.17 -0.03
C ASN A 460 26.53 24.52 -0.60
N GLY A 461 25.44 24.27 0.15
CA GLY A 461 24.07 24.54 -0.25
C GLY A 461 23.47 23.54 -1.24
N LYS A 462 24.23 22.54 -1.72
CA LYS A 462 23.73 21.54 -2.64
C LYS A 462 22.79 20.56 -1.94
N LYS A 463 21.69 20.23 -2.62
CA LYS A 463 20.64 19.34 -2.14
C LYS A 463 20.89 17.94 -2.67
N VAL A 464 20.82 16.94 -1.80
CA VAL A 464 20.91 15.51 -2.15
C VAL A 464 19.66 14.79 -1.70
N PHE A 465 19.07 14.05 -2.60
CA PHE A 465 17.91 13.19 -2.34
C PHE A 465 18.39 11.76 -2.10
N PRO A 466 18.29 11.23 -0.87
CA PRO A 466 18.80 9.90 -0.55
C PRO A 466 18.28 8.78 -1.43
N GLU A 467 17.01 8.87 -1.81
CA GLU A 467 16.30 7.85 -2.59
C GLU A 467 16.93 7.59 -3.96
N GLU A 468 17.52 8.60 -4.56
CA GLU A 468 18.26 8.48 -5.84
C GLU A 468 19.44 7.50 -5.74
N LEU A 469 20.19 7.60 -4.65
CA LEU A 469 21.36 6.76 -4.37
C LEU A 469 20.92 5.36 -3.91
N GLU A 470 19.93 5.29 -3.02
CA GLU A 470 19.36 4.06 -2.50
C GLU A 470 18.82 3.15 -3.61
N THR A 471 18.13 3.73 -4.59
CA THR A 471 17.61 2.99 -5.75
C THR A 471 18.72 2.24 -6.51
N LEU A 472 19.90 2.84 -6.65
CA LEU A 472 21.01 2.19 -7.36
C LEU A 472 21.73 1.15 -6.49
N ILE A 473 21.88 1.43 -5.19
CA ILE A 473 22.52 0.53 -4.25
C ILE A 473 21.68 -0.74 -4.05
N ASN A 474 20.37 -0.61 -3.96
CA ASN A 474 19.44 -1.73 -3.83
C ASN A 474 19.43 -2.69 -5.06
N ARG A 475 20.01 -2.27 -6.20
CA ARG A 475 20.22 -3.15 -7.37
C ARG A 475 21.34 -4.16 -7.18
N LEU A 476 22.25 -3.92 -6.24
CA LEU A 476 23.36 -4.83 -5.99
C LEU A 476 22.85 -6.14 -5.41
N ASP A 477 23.31 -7.25 -5.94
CA ASP A 477 22.81 -8.60 -5.61
C ASP A 477 22.88 -8.90 -4.10
N LEU A 478 23.97 -8.49 -3.46
CA LEU A 478 24.23 -8.74 -2.05
C LEU A 478 23.42 -7.80 -1.13
N VAL A 479 22.81 -6.74 -1.65
CA VAL A 479 22.03 -5.78 -0.86
C VAL A 479 20.59 -6.28 -0.70
N LYS A 480 20.15 -6.41 0.54
CA LYS A 480 18.76 -6.64 0.91
C LYS A 480 17.97 -5.33 0.97
N GLU A 481 18.55 -4.34 1.65
CA GLU A 481 18.01 -2.99 1.79
C GLU A 481 19.11 -2.02 2.23
N CYS A 482 18.90 -0.73 2.00
CA CYS A 482 19.83 0.29 2.45
C CYS A 482 19.16 1.60 2.83
N ILE A 483 19.88 2.44 3.56
CA ILE A 483 19.50 3.83 3.87
C ILE A 483 20.71 4.74 3.69
N VAL A 484 20.52 5.82 2.90
CA VAL A 484 21.52 6.88 2.74
C VAL A 484 21.16 8.06 3.66
N TYR A 485 22.14 8.59 4.36
CA TYR A 485 21.96 9.66 5.34
C TYR A 485 23.17 10.59 5.40
N GLY A 486 22.96 11.79 5.95
CA GLY A 486 24.04 12.73 6.25
C GLY A 486 24.66 12.42 7.61
N MET A 487 25.94 12.07 7.64
CA MET A 487 26.71 11.90 8.85
C MET A 487 27.53 13.18 9.11
N PRO A 488 27.45 13.80 10.31
CA PRO A 488 28.29 14.94 10.63
C PRO A 488 29.79 14.60 10.47
N ASP A 489 30.55 15.53 9.85
CA ASP A 489 32.00 15.34 9.72
C ASP A 489 32.68 15.49 11.09
N GLU A 490 33.64 14.62 11.39
CA GLU A 490 34.40 14.67 12.65
C GLU A 490 35.17 15.99 12.83
N LYS A 491 35.63 16.60 11.72
CA LYS A 491 36.39 17.86 11.71
C LYS A 491 35.53 19.11 11.69
N ASP A 492 34.33 19.00 11.15
CA ASP A 492 33.36 20.11 11.05
C ASP A 492 31.93 19.58 11.18
N LYS A 493 31.40 19.68 12.39
CA LYS A 493 30.03 19.19 12.70
C LYS A 493 28.93 19.84 11.87
N ASN A 494 29.21 20.97 11.22
CA ASN A 494 28.27 21.67 10.31
C ASN A 494 28.35 21.14 8.88
N ASP A 495 29.32 20.30 8.55
CA ASP A 495 29.41 19.61 7.26
C ASP A 495 28.87 18.19 7.36
N LEU A 496 28.12 17.75 6.33
CA LEU A 496 27.54 16.43 6.26
C LEU A 496 28.25 15.59 5.21
N LYS A 497 28.75 14.43 5.59
CA LYS A 497 29.25 13.40 4.68
C LYS A 497 28.11 12.42 4.36
N LEU A 498 27.85 12.21 3.08
CA LEU A 498 26.91 11.18 2.65
C LEU A 498 27.44 9.80 3.07
N SER A 499 26.63 9.10 3.82
CA SER A 499 26.93 7.77 4.36
C SER A 499 25.80 6.82 4.02
N VAL A 500 26.10 5.54 3.88
CA VAL A 500 25.11 4.49 3.66
C VAL A 500 25.21 3.40 4.71
N LYS A 501 24.06 2.95 5.23
CA LYS A 501 23.95 1.68 5.96
C LYS A 501 23.31 0.67 5.04
N ILE A 502 23.96 -0.46 4.84
CA ILE A 502 23.55 -1.58 3.98
C ILE A 502 23.25 -2.78 4.85
N VAL A 503 22.07 -3.33 4.68
CA VAL A 503 21.70 -4.66 5.18
C VAL A 503 21.97 -5.65 4.07
N TYR A 504 22.88 -6.60 4.28
CA TYR A 504 23.16 -7.61 3.27
C TYR A 504 22.21 -8.81 3.33
N ASP A 505 22.01 -9.46 2.18
CA ASP A 505 21.19 -10.66 2.06
C ASP A 505 22.04 -11.90 2.45
N LYS A 506 21.77 -12.47 3.64
CA LYS A 506 22.47 -13.66 4.16
C LYS A 506 22.42 -14.85 3.19
N LYS A 507 21.29 -15.08 2.52
CA LYS A 507 21.16 -16.18 1.58
C LYS A 507 22.05 -16.00 0.36
N ILE A 508 22.11 -14.78 -0.17
CA ILE A 508 23.01 -14.45 -1.28
C ILE A 508 24.47 -14.54 -0.83
N ALA A 509 24.77 -14.08 0.40
CA ALA A 509 26.12 -14.21 0.97
C ALA A 509 26.54 -15.69 1.04
N GLU A 510 25.69 -16.57 1.53
CA GLU A 510 25.93 -18.01 1.59
C GLU A 510 26.02 -18.67 0.19
N GLU A 511 25.13 -18.31 -0.75
CA GLU A 511 25.07 -18.91 -2.09
C GLU A 511 26.23 -18.48 -3.00
N LYS A 512 26.56 -17.16 -3.04
CA LYS A 512 27.52 -16.59 -4.00
C LYS A 512 28.88 -16.24 -3.39
N TYR A 513 28.96 -16.09 -2.07
CA TYR A 513 30.15 -15.61 -1.35
C TYR A 513 30.52 -16.54 -0.17
N SER A 514 30.18 -17.83 -0.28
CA SER A 514 30.46 -18.83 0.77
C SER A 514 31.89 -18.74 1.29
N GLY A 515 32.04 -18.76 2.61
CA GLY A 515 33.34 -18.69 3.29
C GLY A 515 33.94 -17.29 3.40
N LYS A 516 33.29 -16.23 2.86
CA LYS A 516 33.76 -14.86 3.05
C LYS A 516 33.30 -14.30 4.39
N THR A 517 34.22 -13.59 5.03
CA THR A 517 33.98 -12.84 6.26
C THR A 517 33.15 -11.56 5.95
N GLU A 518 32.51 -10.98 6.96
CA GLU A 518 31.80 -9.71 6.82
C GLU A 518 32.72 -8.58 6.32
N GLY A 519 34.01 -8.57 6.75
CA GLY A 519 35.00 -7.60 6.26
C GLY A 519 35.33 -7.77 4.76
N GLU A 520 35.27 -8.99 4.23
CA GLU A 520 35.42 -9.23 2.78
C GLU A 520 34.17 -8.83 2.00
N LEU A 521 32.96 -9.11 2.54
CA LEU A 521 31.71 -8.65 1.96
C LEU A 521 31.64 -7.12 1.94
N TYR A 522 32.13 -6.47 3.02
CA TYR A 522 32.25 -5.00 3.07
C TYR A 522 33.11 -4.48 1.92
N LYS A 523 34.30 -5.06 1.70
CA LYS A 523 35.20 -4.64 0.62
C LYS A 523 34.56 -4.78 -0.75
N ILE A 524 33.87 -5.89 -1.01
CA ILE A 524 33.16 -6.15 -2.27
C ILE A 524 32.06 -5.08 -2.50
N LEU A 525 31.21 -4.86 -1.51
CA LEU A 525 30.13 -3.87 -1.61
C LEU A 525 30.68 -2.45 -1.73
N TRP A 526 31.76 -2.13 -1.00
CA TRP A 526 32.35 -0.81 -1.07
C TRP A 526 32.91 -0.48 -2.45
N GLU A 527 33.55 -1.42 -3.14
CA GLU A 527 33.96 -1.22 -4.53
C GLU A 527 32.77 -0.99 -5.46
N GLN A 528 31.67 -1.74 -5.29
CA GLN A 528 30.45 -1.55 -6.06
C GLN A 528 29.80 -0.18 -5.79
N VAL A 529 29.79 0.28 -4.54
CA VAL A 529 29.31 1.63 -4.18
C VAL A 529 30.18 2.72 -4.81
N LYS A 530 31.49 2.53 -4.86
CA LYS A 530 32.39 3.45 -5.56
C LYS A 530 32.10 3.53 -7.08
N GLU A 531 31.76 2.41 -7.71
CA GLU A 531 31.33 2.42 -9.12
C GLU A 531 30.02 3.18 -9.31
N ILE A 532 29.06 3.02 -8.38
CA ILE A 532 27.83 3.83 -8.39
C ILE A 532 28.15 5.32 -8.22
N ASN A 533 29.07 5.68 -7.32
CA ASN A 533 29.51 7.07 -7.15
C ASN A 533 29.93 7.71 -8.46
N LYS A 534 30.65 7.00 -9.34
CA LYS A 534 31.13 7.52 -10.63
C LYS A 534 29.98 7.95 -11.56
N THR A 535 28.77 7.48 -11.32
CA THR A 535 27.58 7.87 -12.10
C THR A 535 26.96 9.21 -11.65
N PHE A 536 27.47 9.77 -10.55
CA PHE A 536 26.98 11.00 -9.95
C PHE A 536 28.03 12.12 -9.91
N PRO A 537 27.61 13.37 -9.75
CA PRO A 537 28.54 14.46 -9.44
C PRO A 537 29.25 14.23 -8.09
N PRO A 538 30.49 14.70 -7.90
CA PRO A 538 31.30 14.43 -6.72
C PRO A 538 30.65 14.78 -5.37
N TYR A 539 29.78 15.79 -5.34
CA TYR A 539 29.07 16.18 -4.13
C TYR A 539 28.03 15.15 -3.66
N LYS A 540 27.58 14.23 -4.54
CA LYS A 540 26.68 13.12 -4.22
C LYS A 540 27.41 11.83 -3.85
N TYR A 541 28.74 11.83 -3.77
CA TYR A 541 29.53 10.63 -3.46
C TYR A 541 29.29 10.18 -2.03
N ILE A 542 28.94 8.92 -1.87
CA ILE A 542 28.92 8.24 -0.57
C ILE A 542 30.37 8.11 -0.10
N LYS A 543 30.62 8.55 1.13
CA LYS A 543 31.95 8.59 1.75
C LYS A 543 32.18 7.51 2.79
N ASN A 544 31.11 7.03 3.43
CA ASN A 544 31.18 6.03 4.49
C ASN A 544 30.12 4.96 4.26
N MET A 545 30.40 3.74 4.69
CA MET A 545 29.46 2.62 4.63
C MET A 545 29.45 1.85 5.95
N ILE A 546 28.26 1.50 6.42
CA ILE A 546 28.05 0.54 7.50
C ILE A 546 27.44 -0.71 6.85
N LEU A 547 28.01 -1.88 7.13
CA LEU A 547 27.46 -3.16 6.72
C LEU A 547 26.87 -3.87 7.93
N THR A 548 25.71 -4.50 7.79
CA THR A 548 25.04 -5.24 8.86
C THR A 548 24.11 -6.30 8.27
N ASP A 549 23.73 -7.27 9.08
CA ASP A 549 22.67 -8.24 8.79
C ASP A 549 21.36 -7.91 9.53
N GLU A 550 21.38 -6.89 10.39
CA GLU A 550 20.23 -6.40 11.15
C GLU A 550 19.32 -5.53 10.26
N GLU A 551 18.04 -5.90 10.19
CA GLU A 551 17.07 -5.18 9.38
C GLU A 551 16.87 -3.72 9.84
N LEU A 552 16.57 -2.84 8.89
CA LEU A 552 16.20 -1.46 9.16
C LEU A 552 14.85 -1.40 9.87
N ILE A 553 14.62 -0.36 10.67
CA ILE A 553 13.32 -0.11 11.31
C ILE A 553 12.30 0.26 10.24
N LYS A 554 11.23 -0.53 10.15
CA LYS A 554 10.19 -0.38 9.11
C LYS A 554 8.79 -0.24 9.69
N THR A 555 7.90 0.35 8.89
CA THR A 555 6.45 0.31 9.12
C THR A 555 5.88 -1.04 8.69
N THR A 556 4.61 -1.31 9.03
CA THR A 556 3.85 -2.49 8.55
C THR A 556 3.71 -2.55 7.04
N THR A 557 3.80 -1.42 6.35
CA THR A 557 3.85 -1.35 4.88
C THR A 557 5.26 -1.48 4.32
N GLN A 558 6.23 -1.93 5.14
CA GLN A 558 7.63 -2.16 4.76
C GLN A 558 8.38 -0.88 4.32
N LYS A 559 7.93 0.30 4.73
CA LYS A 559 8.67 1.56 4.55
C LYS A 559 9.66 1.77 5.68
N VAL A 560 10.89 2.16 5.35
CA VAL A 560 11.92 2.48 6.35
C VAL A 560 11.50 3.71 7.16
N LYS A 561 11.50 3.58 8.49
CA LYS A 561 11.32 4.70 9.43
C LYS A 561 12.62 5.49 9.54
N ARG A 562 12.90 6.28 8.52
CA ARG A 562 14.19 6.95 8.28
C ARG A 562 14.73 7.69 9.51
N ASN A 563 13.90 8.48 10.19
CA ASN A 563 14.34 9.25 11.35
C ASN A 563 14.69 8.37 12.56
N GLU A 564 13.95 7.29 12.80
CA GLU A 564 14.23 6.34 13.89
C GLU A 564 15.52 5.58 13.58
N GLU A 565 15.68 5.15 12.35
CA GLU A 565 16.89 4.44 11.91
C GLU A 565 18.14 5.33 11.98
N ILE A 566 18.06 6.58 11.53
CA ILE A 566 19.17 7.55 11.63
C ILE A 566 19.53 7.83 13.09
N LYS A 567 18.55 7.98 13.98
CA LYS A 567 18.81 8.13 15.43
C LYS A 567 19.55 6.91 15.97
N ARG A 568 19.10 5.69 15.62
CA ARG A 568 19.77 4.44 16.01
C ARG A 568 21.23 4.40 15.52
N ILE A 569 21.47 4.81 14.27
CA ILE A 569 22.82 4.86 13.69
C ILE A 569 23.72 5.88 14.41
N LEU A 570 23.17 7.04 14.77
CA LEU A 570 23.92 8.13 15.40
C LEU A 570 24.00 8.01 16.93
N GLY A 571 23.41 6.96 17.54
CA GLY A 571 23.38 6.76 18.99
C GLY A 571 22.59 7.83 19.75
N LYS A 572 21.53 8.35 19.16
CA LYS A 572 20.69 9.44 19.71
C LYS A 572 19.30 8.96 20.08
#